data_b88f4b26b85b461dece09163a4178b20
#
_entry.id   b88f4b26b85b461dece09163a4178b20
#
_cell.length_a   1.000
_cell.length_b   1.000
_cell.length_c   1.000
_cell.angle_alpha   90.00
_cell.angle_beta   90.00
_cell.angle_gamma   90.00
#
_symmetry.space_group_name_H-M   'P 1'
#
loop_
_entity.id
_entity.type
_entity.pdbx_description
1 polymer ?
#
loop_
_entity_poly.entity_id
_entity_poly.type
_entity_poly.pdbx_seq_one_letter_code
_entity_poly.pdbx_strand_id
1 'polypeptide(L)'
;GAGTSGRLGIVDASECPPTYGVPHGMVIGLIAGGDSAIRKAVEFAEDDPTQAWKDLTEHDASAKDIVIGIAASGTTPYVIGGLKECQQNGVTTGCITCNPNAPISAVSDFPIEIVVGPEFVTGSTRMKAGTAQKLTLNMITTSVMVKLGRVRGNRMVDMQLSNDKLV
;
A
#
# COMPACT_ATOMS: atom_id res chain seq x y z
N GLY A 1 -1.88 5.28 1.45
CA GLY A 1 -0.67 6.11 1.48
C GLY A 1 -0.87 7.47 0.85
N ALA A 2 0.16 8.32 0.85
CA ALA A 2 0.14 9.62 0.21
C ALA A 2 1.28 9.74 -0.81
N GLY A 3 1.17 10.65 -1.79
CA GLY A 3 2.22 10.94 -2.75
C GLY A 3 2.79 9.69 -3.43
N THR A 4 4.12 9.53 -3.42
CA THR A 4 4.80 8.36 -4.01
C THR A 4 4.35 7.05 -3.36
N SER A 5 4.23 7.01 -2.04
CA SER A 5 3.80 5.80 -1.30
C SER A 5 2.39 5.36 -1.71
N GLY A 6 1.45 6.30 -1.85
CA GLY A 6 0.10 6.00 -2.32
C GLY A 6 0.08 5.50 -3.77
N ARG A 7 0.87 6.13 -4.65
CA ARG A 7 0.99 5.68 -6.05
C ARG A 7 1.54 4.26 -6.15
N LEU A 8 2.53 3.91 -5.34
CA LEU A 8 3.11 2.56 -5.32
C LEU A 8 2.08 1.52 -4.85
N GLY A 9 1.26 1.84 -3.85
CA GLY A 9 0.15 0.99 -3.43
C GLY A 9 -0.86 0.74 -4.55
N ILE A 10 -1.21 1.78 -5.31
CA ILE A 10 -2.11 1.66 -6.46
C ILE A 10 -1.48 0.82 -7.57
N VAL A 11 -0.21 1.04 -7.90
CA VAL A 11 0.50 0.25 -8.92
C VAL A 11 0.47 -1.23 -8.55
N ASP A 12 0.88 -1.59 -7.33
CA ASP A 12 0.91 -2.98 -6.89
C ASP A 12 -0.49 -3.62 -6.90
N ALA A 13 -1.49 -2.92 -6.39
CA ALA A 13 -2.87 -3.40 -6.37
C ALA A 13 -3.43 -3.62 -7.78
N SER A 14 -3.15 -2.71 -8.72
CA SER A 14 -3.64 -2.77 -10.10
C SER A 14 -3.07 -3.95 -10.90
N GLU A 15 -1.89 -4.44 -10.52
CA GLU A 15 -1.23 -5.57 -11.18
C GLU A 15 -1.72 -6.95 -10.70
N CYS A 16 -2.41 -7.02 -9.56
CA CYS A 16 -2.88 -8.30 -9.00
C CYS A 16 -3.93 -9.00 -9.89
N PRO A 17 -4.97 -8.33 -10.40
CA PRO A 17 -5.97 -8.99 -11.24
C PRO A 17 -5.39 -9.56 -12.55
N PRO A 18 -4.63 -8.83 -13.38
CA PRO A 18 -4.10 -9.38 -14.63
C PRO A 18 -3.05 -10.47 -14.40
N THR A 19 -2.28 -10.38 -13.30
CA THR A 19 -1.20 -11.34 -13.01
C THR A 19 -1.72 -12.65 -12.44
N TYR A 20 -2.67 -12.58 -11.51
CA TYR A 20 -3.10 -13.72 -10.70
C TYR A 20 -4.55 -14.15 -10.93
N GLY A 21 -5.28 -13.48 -11.81
CA GLY A 21 -6.69 -13.78 -12.07
C GLY A 21 -7.61 -13.57 -10.87
N VAL A 22 -7.20 -12.73 -9.92
CA VAL A 22 -8.04 -12.40 -8.77
C VAL A 22 -9.06 -11.31 -9.12
N PRO A 23 -10.21 -11.25 -8.44
CA PRO A 23 -11.19 -10.21 -8.67
C PRO A 23 -10.62 -8.80 -8.41
N HIS A 24 -11.10 -7.82 -9.18
CA HIS A 24 -10.92 -6.42 -8.81
C HIS A 24 -11.53 -6.18 -7.43
N GLY A 25 -10.85 -5.44 -6.58
CA GLY A 25 -11.29 -5.19 -5.21
C GLY A 25 -10.75 -6.18 -4.16
N MET A 26 -10.05 -7.26 -4.56
CA MET A 26 -9.33 -8.11 -3.59
C MET A 26 -8.13 -7.40 -2.98
N VAL A 27 -7.41 -6.61 -3.78
CA VAL A 27 -6.35 -5.72 -3.31
C VAL A 27 -6.68 -4.32 -3.80
N ILE A 28 -6.80 -3.37 -2.88
CA ILE A 28 -7.22 -2.00 -3.16
C ILE A 28 -6.12 -1.05 -2.77
N GLY A 29 -5.71 -0.18 -3.67
CA GLY A 29 -4.77 0.90 -3.40
C GLY A 29 -5.50 2.21 -3.17
N LEU A 30 -5.31 2.83 -2.00
CA LEU A 30 -5.86 4.14 -1.67
C LEU A 30 -4.76 5.19 -1.52
N ILE A 31 -5.03 6.38 -2.03
CA ILE A 31 -4.11 7.53 -1.98
C ILE A 31 -4.82 8.77 -1.42
N ALA A 32 -4.16 9.48 -0.53
CA ALA A 32 -4.66 10.78 -0.06
C ALA A 32 -4.91 11.73 -1.23
N GLY A 33 -6.12 12.29 -1.28
CA GLY A 33 -6.58 13.12 -2.40
C GLY A 33 -7.27 12.36 -3.54
N GLY A 34 -7.47 11.02 -3.39
CA GLY A 34 -8.18 10.17 -4.34
C GLY A 34 -7.46 10.01 -5.68
N ASP A 35 -8.16 9.51 -6.70
CA ASP A 35 -7.57 9.17 -8.00
C ASP A 35 -6.90 10.36 -8.72
N SER A 36 -7.33 11.58 -8.48
CA SER A 36 -6.69 12.76 -9.03
C SER A 36 -5.23 12.90 -8.57
N ALA A 37 -4.93 12.48 -7.33
CA ALA A 37 -3.59 12.52 -6.74
C ALA A 37 -2.60 11.53 -7.37
N ILE A 38 -3.08 10.56 -8.15
CA ILE A 38 -2.22 9.63 -8.89
C ILE A 38 -1.33 10.39 -9.87
N ARG A 39 -1.91 11.35 -10.59
CA ARG A 39 -1.24 12.09 -11.66
C ARG A 39 -0.78 13.49 -11.24
N LYS A 40 -1.54 14.15 -10.37
CA LYS A 40 -1.28 15.51 -9.93
C LYS A 40 -1.42 15.59 -8.41
N ALA A 41 -0.41 16.13 -7.73
CA ALA A 41 -0.46 16.30 -6.29
C ALA A 41 -1.71 17.09 -5.88
N VAL A 42 -2.39 16.61 -4.85
CA VAL A 42 -3.48 17.32 -4.16
C VAL A 42 -2.90 17.86 -2.87
N GLU A 43 -2.76 19.18 -2.81
CA GLU A 43 -2.13 19.83 -1.66
C GLU A 43 -2.97 19.61 -0.40
N PHE A 44 -2.29 19.46 0.75
CA PHE A 44 -2.88 19.25 2.08
C PHE A 44 -3.71 17.94 2.24
N ALA A 45 -3.87 17.13 1.20
CA ALA A 45 -4.65 15.89 1.31
C ALA A 45 -4.05 14.88 2.30
N GLU A 46 -2.73 14.92 2.51
CA GLU A 46 -2.04 14.03 3.44
C GLU A 46 -2.10 14.50 4.90
N ASP A 47 -2.57 15.72 5.15
CA ASP A 47 -2.60 16.34 6.47
C ASP A 47 -3.89 16.02 7.25
N ASP A 48 -4.94 15.54 6.59
CA ASP A 48 -6.21 15.16 7.25
C ASP A 48 -6.13 13.74 7.84
N PRO A 49 -6.06 13.60 9.18
CA PRO A 49 -5.97 12.29 9.83
C PRO A 49 -7.30 11.50 9.80
N THR A 50 -8.41 12.12 9.40
CA THR A 50 -9.74 11.47 9.40
C THR A 50 -10.12 10.92 8.05
N GLN A 51 -9.52 11.42 6.98
CA GLN A 51 -9.95 11.12 5.61
C GLN A 51 -9.69 9.66 5.23
N ALA A 52 -8.59 9.07 5.68
CA ALA A 52 -8.26 7.68 5.32
C ALA A 52 -9.33 6.67 5.78
N TRP A 53 -9.92 6.89 6.96
CA TRP A 53 -11.00 6.02 7.43
C TRP A 53 -12.27 6.18 6.60
N LYS A 54 -12.61 7.39 6.17
CA LYS A 54 -13.73 7.62 5.25
C LYS A 54 -13.51 6.89 3.92
N ASP A 55 -12.31 7.02 3.35
CA ASP A 55 -11.94 6.34 2.11
C ASP A 55 -12.04 4.81 2.26
N LEU A 56 -11.60 4.25 3.39
CA LEU A 56 -11.70 2.81 3.68
C LEU A 56 -13.15 2.34 3.83
N THR A 57 -14.02 3.15 4.46
CA THR A 57 -15.44 2.80 4.62
C THR A 57 -16.20 2.80 3.31
N GLU A 58 -15.80 3.58 2.32
CA GLU A 58 -16.35 3.53 0.96
C GLU A 58 -16.09 2.17 0.26
N HIS A 59 -15.14 1.41 0.77
CA HIS A 59 -14.79 0.06 0.30
C HIS A 59 -15.22 -1.06 1.26
N ASP A 60 -16.13 -0.77 2.19
CA ASP A 60 -16.67 -1.73 3.17
C ASP A 60 -15.58 -2.42 4.04
N ALA A 61 -14.48 -1.72 4.32
CA ALA A 61 -13.38 -2.26 5.13
C ALA A 61 -13.88 -2.72 6.51
N SER A 62 -13.51 -3.93 6.92
CA SER A 62 -14.03 -4.63 8.08
C SER A 62 -12.96 -5.46 8.79
N ALA A 63 -13.32 -6.08 9.92
CA ALA A 63 -12.43 -6.98 10.68
C ALA A 63 -11.97 -8.23 9.89
N LYS A 64 -12.47 -8.46 8.67
CA LYS A 64 -12.02 -9.53 7.77
C LYS A 64 -10.86 -9.11 6.89
N ASP A 65 -10.52 -7.83 6.89
CA ASP A 65 -9.53 -7.23 6.02
C ASP A 65 -8.24 -6.93 6.78
N ILE A 66 -7.19 -6.67 6.03
CA ILE A 66 -5.95 -6.10 6.53
C ILE A 66 -5.66 -4.79 5.81
N VAL A 67 -5.33 -3.76 6.56
CA VAL A 67 -4.96 -2.45 6.00
C VAL A 67 -3.48 -2.20 6.22
N ILE A 68 -2.75 -1.92 5.14
CA ILE A 68 -1.31 -1.63 5.19
C ILE A 68 -1.09 -0.15 4.90
N GLY A 69 -0.67 0.59 5.93
CA GLY A 69 -0.29 1.98 5.82
C GLY A 69 1.11 2.13 5.20
N ILE A 70 1.24 2.96 4.17
CA ILE A 70 2.51 3.16 3.48
C ILE A 70 2.92 4.62 3.61
N ALA A 71 4.02 4.88 4.32
CA ALA A 71 4.57 6.22 4.51
C ALA A 71 6.09 6.15 4.69
N ALA A 72 6.86 6.68 3.75
CA ALA A 72 8.32 6.63 3.78
C ALA A 72 8.90 7.29 5.05
N SER A 73 8.39 8.47 5.43
CA SER A 73 8.76 9.15 6.67
C SER A 73 8.20 8.46 7.92
N GLY A 74 7.05 7.80 7.78
CA GLY A 74 6.29 7.23 8.88
C GLY A 74 5.54 8.25 9.72
N THR A 75 5.37 9.50 9.24
CA THR A 75 4.76 10.61 9.98
C THR A 75 3.48 11.16 9.33
N THR A 76 3.07 10.66 8.17
CA THR A 76 1.94 11.16 7.39
C THR A 76 0.63 11.07 8.17
N PRO A 77 -0.05 12.19 8.49
CA PRO A 77 -1.26 12.20 9.31
C PRO A 77 -2.39 11.34 8.76
N TYR A 78 -2.68 11.44 7.45
CA TYR A 78 -3.66 10.61 6.75
C TYR A 78 -3.46 9.11 7.05
N VAL A 79 -2.21 8.62 6.98
CA VAL A 79 -1.91 7.19 7.17
C VAL A 79 -2.00 6.80 8.64
N ILE A 80 -1.43 7.61 9.54
CA ILE A 80 -1.47 7.36 11.00
C ILE A 80 -2.92 7.35 11.49
N GLY A 81 -3.71 8.33 11.07
CA GLY A 81 -5.13 8.42 11.44
C GLY A 81 -5.92 7.21 10.95
N GLY A 82 -5.75 6.83 9.69
CA GLY A 82 -6.42 5.65 9.13
C GLY A 82 -6.09 4.35 9.87
N LEU A 83 -4.82 4.11 10.22
CA LEU A 83 -4.43 2.92 10.98
C LEU A 83 -5.00 2.91 12.41
N LYS A 84 -5.05 4.06 13.09
CA LYS A 84 -5.68 4.17 14.41
C LYS A 84 -7.17 3.81 14.36
N GLU A 85 -7.89 4.35 13.39
CA GLU A 85 -9.31 4.05 13.20
C GLU A 85 -9.51 2.56 12.84
N CYS A 86 -8.64 1.98 12.01
CA CYS A 86 -8.66 0.55 11.72
C CYS A 86 -8.58 -0.29 13.01
N GLN A 87 -7.61 -0.01 13.87
CA GLN A 87 -7.45 -0.73 15.14
C GLN A 87 -8.67 -0.59 16.06
N GLN A 88 -9.24 0.62 16.16
CA GLN A 88 -10.45 0.86 16.96
C GLN A 88 -11.65 0.07 16.45
N ASN A 89 -11.70 -0.19 15.15
CA ASN A 89 -12.78 -0.95 14.50
C ASN A 89 -12.42 -2.44 14.28
N GLY A 90 -11.34 -2.94 14.89
CA GLY A 90 -10.96 -4.34 14.87
C GLY A 90 -10.38 -4.81 13.51
N VAL A 91 -9.98 -3.88 12.65
CA VAL A 91 -9.30 -4.19 11.38
C VAL A 91 -7.82 -4.39 11.64
N THR A 92 -7.27 -5.52 11.18
CA THR A 92 -5.83 -5.81 11.31
C THR A 92 -4.99 -4.80 10.53
N THR A 93 -3.90 -4.34 11.12
CA THR A 93 -3.06 -3.30 10.54
C THR A 93 -1.63 -3.73 10.30
N GLY A 94 -1.07 -3.31 9.17
CA GLY A 94 0.37 -3.34 8.90
C GLY A 94 0.86 -1.96 8.50
N CYS A 95 2.16 -1.72 8.53
CA CYS A 95 2.72 -0.53 7.92
C CYS A 95 4.06 -0.78 7.24
N ILE A 96 4.39 0.08 6.27
CA ILE A 96 5.69 0.13 5.60
C ILE A 96 6.24 1.54 5.77
N THR A 97 7.42 1.64 6.40
CA THR A 97 8.14 2.89 6.58
C THR A 97 9.63 2.72 6.30
N CYS A 98 10.33 3.81 6.00
CA CYS A 98 11.76 3.79 5.72
C CYS A 98 12.61 4.44 6.84
N ASN A 99 11.99 4.68 7.99
CA ASN A 99 12.66 5.19 9.19
C ASN A 99 12.39 4.28 10.39
N PRO A 100 13.39 4.06 11.25
CA PRO A 100 13.21 3.26 12.45
C PRO A 100 12.39 4.03 13.50
N ASN A 101 11.63 3.29 14.29
CA ASN A 101 10.82 3.84 15.40
C ASN A 101 9.88 4.98 14.96
N ALA A 102 9.37 4.91 13.74
CA ALA A 102 8.49 5.94 13.20
C ALA A 102 7.11 5.90 13.88
N PRO A 103 6.40 7.04 13.99
CA PRO A 103 5.07 7.11 14.61
C PRO A 103 4.06 6.12 14.04
N ILE A 104 4.14 5.81 12.74
CA ILE A 104 3.26 4.83 12.08
C ILE A 104 3.45 3.41 12.64
N SER A 105 4.67 3.06 13.06
CA SER A 105 4.97 1.73 13.62
C SER A 105 4.25 1.51 14.96
N ALA A 106 4.09 2.57 15.76
CA ALA A 106 3.42 2.49 17.05
C ALA A 106 1.89 2.30 16.97
N VAL A 107 1.31 2.49 15.78
CA VAL A 107 -0.14 2.37 15.52
C VAL A 107 -0.42 1.25 14.49
N SER A 108 0.44 0.24 14.47
CA SER A 108 0.36 -0.88 13.54
C SER A 108 0.64 -2.20 14.25
N ASP A 109 -0.15 -3.23 13.96
CA ASP A 109 0.05 -4.57 14.53
C ASP A 109 1.30 -5.25 13.93
N PHE A 110 1.57 -4.97 12.65
CA PHE A 110 2.68 -5.54 11.90
C PHE A 110 3.52 -4.46 11.22
N PRO A 111 4.44 -3.79 11.95
CA PRO A 111 5.30 -2.77 11.36
C PRO A 111 6.44 -3.39 10.54
N ILE A 112 6.69 -2.83 9.35
CA ILE A 112 7.82 -3.15 8.48
C ILE A 112 8.66 -1.89 8.32
N GLU A 113 9.82 -1.86 8.97
CA GLU A 113 10.75 -0.74 8.95
C GLU A 113 11.95 -1.06 8.06
N ILE A 114 12.06 -0.38 6.92
CA ILE A 114 13.12 -0.61 5.92
C ILE A 114 14.05 0.60 5.91
N VAL A 115 15.07 0.55 6.72
CA VAL A 115 16.02 1.68 6.85
C VAL A 115 16.89 1.79 5.60
N VAL A 116 16.65 2.81 4.78
CA VAL A 116 17.37 3.05 3.52
C VAL A 116 18.44 4.14 3.62
N GLY A 117 18.51 4.83 4.77
CA GLY A 117 19.40 5.98 4.99
C GLY A 117 19.00 7.21 4.14
N PRO A 118 19.83 8.26 4.16
CA PRO A 118 19.50 9.52 3.49
C PRO A 118 19.45 9.36 1.97
N GLU A 119 18.51 10.07 1.33
CA GLU A 119 18.41 10.12 -0.12
C GLU A 119 19.56 10.96 -0.74
N PHE A 120 19.94 10.66 -1.98
CA PHE A 120 20.90 11.46 -2.72
C PHE A 120 20.42 12.90 -2.90
N VAL A 121 19.15 13.08 -3.26
CA VAL A 121 18.49 14.38 -3.20
C VAL A 121 17.73 14.42 -1.88
N THR A 122 18.20 15.21 -0.94
CA THR A 122 17.66 15.29 0.43
C THR A 122 16.14 15.47 0.43
N GLY A 123 15.46 14.59 1.17
CA GLY A 123 14.00 14.59 1.29
C GLY A 123 13.22 13.99 0.11
N SER A 124 13.90 13.61 -0.99
CA SER A 124 13.23 13.03 -2.17
C SER A 124 12.96 11.52 -1.99
N THR A 125 11.98 11.17 -1.17
CA THR A 125 11.64 9.79 -0.79
C THR A 125 11.05 8.94 -1.94
N ARG A 126 10.87 9.53 -3.12
CA ARG A 126 10.54 8.79 -4.35
C ARG A 126 11.68 7.88 -4.85
N MET A 127 12.91 8.03 -4.32
CA MET A 127 14.11 7.32 -4.77
C MET A 127 14.34 6.03 -3.98
N LYS A 128 15.30 5.96 -3.04
CA LYS A 128 15.58 4.71 -2.31
C LYS A 128 14.38 4.22 -1.51
N ALA A 129 13.73 5.12 -0.78
CA ALA A 129 12.54 4.79 -0.02
C ALA A 129 11.41 4.27 -0.93
N GLY A 130 11.16 4.93 -2.06
CA GLY A 130 10.16 4.47 -3.04
C GLY A 130 10.51 3.10 -3.60
N THR A 131 11.77 2.85 -3.96
CA THR A 131 12.22 1.54 -4.44
C THR A 131 12.03 0.45 -3.38
N ALA A 132 12.41 0.71 -2.13
CA ALA A 132 12.24 -0.24 -1.03
C ALA A 132 10.76 -0.55 -0.78
N GLN A 133 9.90 0.46 -0.75
CA GLN A 133 8.45 0.27 -0.60
C GLN A 133 7.85 -0.56 -1.74
N LYS A 134 8.25 -0.27 -2.99
CA LYS A 134 7.79 -1.05 -4.16
C LYS A 134 8.15 -2.52 -4.03
N LEU A 135 9.38 -2.84 -3.69
CA LEU A 135 9.83 -4.22 -3.52
C LEU A 135 9.08 -4.92 -2.37
N THR A 136 8.86 -4.22 -1.27
CA THR A 136 8.12 -4.76 -0.12
C THR A 136 6.67 -5.05 -0.46
N LEU A 137 5.98 -4.16 -1.16
CA LEU A 137 4.62 -4.37 -1.63
C LEU A 137 4.54 -5.60 -2.53
N ASN A 138 5.44 -5.73 -3.50
CA ASN A 138 5.48 -6.91 -4.37
C ASN A 138 5.73 -8.20 -3.58
N MET A 139 6.60 -8.18 -2.54
CA MET A 139 6.80 -9.35 -1.68
C MET A 139 5.54 -9.72 -0.92
N ILE A 140 4.81 -8.75 -0.38
CA ILE A 140 3.58 -8.98 0.37
C ILE A 140 2.52 -9.60 -0.55
N THR A 141 2.17 -8.93 -1.64
CA THR A 141 1.10 -9.39 -2.55
C THR A 141 1.46 -10.71 -3.20
N THR A 142 2.70 -10.90 -3.67
CA THR A 142 3.15 -12.18 -4.21
C THR A 142 3.06 -13.30 -3.17
N SER A 143 3.46 -13.05 -1.92
CA SER A 143 3.38 -14.05 -0.86
C SER A 143 1.92 -14.44 -0.55
N VAL A 144 1.01 -13.47 -0.55
CA VAL A 144 -0.43 -13.73 -0.41
C VAL A 144 -0.94 -14.58 -1.57
N MET A 145 -0.61 -14.23 -2.81
CA MET A 145 -1.05 -14.96 -4.00
C MET A 145 -0.48 -16.39 -4.07
N VAL A 146 0.77 -16.59 -3.63
CA VAL A 146 1.35 -17.93 -3.47
C VAL A 146 0.53 -18.75 -2.47
N LYS A 147 0.19 -18.17 -1.30
CA LYS A 147 -0.61 -18.86 -0.28
C LYS A 147 -2.04 -19.14 -0.74
N LEU A 148 -2.60 -18.32 -1.61
CA LEU A 148 -3.91 -18.53 -2.24
C LEU A 148 -3.87 -19.52 -3.42
N GLY A 149 -2.70 -20.12 -3.72
CA GLY A 149 -2.56 -21.10 -4.79
C GLY A 149 -2.56 -20.51 -6.20
N ARG A 150 -2.34 -19.20 -6.34
CA ARG A 150 -2.31 -18.50 -7.64
C ARG A 150 -0.97 -18.62 -8.37
N VAL A 151 0.00 -19.29 -7.75
CA VAL A 151 1.33 -19.53 -8.31
C VAL A 151 1.68 -21.01 -8.14
N ARG A 152 2.18 -21.66 -9.18
CA ARG A 152 2.68 -23.03 -9.14
C ARG A 152 4.15 -23.06 -9.56
N GLY A 153 5.03 -23.41 -8.61
CA GLY A 153 6.46 -23.22 -8.82
C GLY A 153 6.80 -21.73 -8.98
N ASN A 154 7.25 -21.35 -10.15
CA ASN A 154 7.51 -19.94 -10.51
C ASN A 154 6.58 -19.43 -11.62
N ARG A 155 5.43 -20.08 -11.82
CA ARG A 155 4.48 -19.76 -12.91
C ARG A 155 3.18 -19.24 -12.36
N MET A 156 2.66 -18.18 -13.00
CA MET A 156 1.28 -17.73 -12.83
C MET A 156 0.33 -18.77 -13.44
N VAL A 157 -0.69 -19.20 -12.70
CA VAL A 157 -1.61 -20.25 -13.16
C VAL A 157 -2.95 -19.71 -13.66
N ASP A 158 -3.32 -18.50 -13.25
CA ASP A 158 -4.60 -17.85 -13.59
C ASP A 158 -4.39 -16.49 -14.28
N MET A 159 -3.24 -16.30 -14.95
CA MET A 159 -2.94 -15.06 -15.67
C MET A 159 -4.01 -14.77 -16.73
N GLN A 160 -4.49 -13.54 -16.76
CA GLN A 160 -5.41 -13.10 -17.81
C GLN A 160 -4.68 -12.88 -19.12
N LEU A 161 -5.13 -13.57 -20.17
CA LEU A 161 -4.63 -13.39 -21.54
C LEU A 161 -5.25 -12.11 -22.14
N SER A 162 -4.76 -10.97 -21.73
CA SER A 162 -5.34 -9.66 -22.06
C SER A 162 -4.76 -9.00 -23.32
N ASN A 163 -3.73 -9.62 -23.93
CA ASN A 163 -3.12 -9.12 -25.17
C ASN A 163 -2.41 -10.23 -25.94
N ASP A 164 -2.14 -9.99 -27.23
CA ASP A 164 -1.53 -10.96 -28.16
C ASP A 164 -0.13 -11.43 -27.74
N LYS A 165 0.56 -10.69 -26.92
CA LYS A 165 1.89 -11.03 -26.37
C LYS A 165 1.84 -12.21 -25.39
N LEU A 166 0.67 -12.50 -24.83
CA LEU A 166 0.47 -13.51 -23.78
C LEU A 166 -0.11 -14.83 -24.32
N VAL A 167 -0.34 -14.91 -25.61
CA VAL A 167 -0.87 -16.11 -26.32
C VAL A 167 0.26 -16.97 -26.84
#